data_e9f565a3022d9cc3108b10658cac097e
#
_entry.id   e9f565a3022d9cc3108b10658cac097e
#
_cell.length_a   1.000
_cell.length_b   1.000
_cell.length_c   1.000
_cell.angle_alpha   90.00
_cell.angle_beta   90.00
_cell.angle_gamma   90.00
#
_symmetry.space_group_name_H-M   'P 1'
#
loop_
_entity.id
_entity.type
_entity.pdbx_description
1 polymer ?
#
loop_
_entity_poly.entity_id
_entity_poly.type
_entity_poly.pdbx_seq_one_letter_code
_entity_poly.pdbx_strand_id
1 'polypeptide(L)'
;GADVFKVGEGLDDGPIVASLTIELTGRETSGELLDRLAEEGAPMYVDALAAVGEGTATFTAQPAEGLEYAHKITVKDARISWTDEAEAIDRQFRACTPHPGAWTELFAEGPIADNDEPAAKPLTLHILAAQPADQSNPNTPAELQPGELKVGKKNVWVGTGSTPLELTQ
;
A
#
# COMPACT_ATOMS: atom_id res chain seq x y z
N GLY A 1 -14.17 3.78 2.67
CA GLY A 1 -15.32 4.57 2.21
C GLY A 1 -14.93 5.91 1.63
N ALA A 2 -15.91 6.64 1.14
CA ALA A 2 -15.75 8.01 0.65
C ALA A 2 -16.92 8.86 1.13
N ASP A 3 -16.65 10.12 1.44
CA ASP A 3 -17.64 11.07 1.91
C ASP A 3 -17.71 12.30 1.00
N VAL A 4 -18.91 12.81 0.79
CA VAL A 4 -19.14 14.13 0.22
C VAL A 4 -19.47 15.08 1.37
N PHE A 5 -18.65 16.10 1.55
CA PHE A 5 -18.83 17.08 2.63
C PHE A 5 -18.78 18.50 2.13
N LYS A 6 -19.39 19.43 2.89
CA LYS A 6 -19.33 20.86 2.59
C LYS A 6 -17.99 21.41 3.04
N VAL A 7 -17.25 22.05 2.14
CA VAL A 7 -15.98 22.71 2.48
C VAL A 7 -16.22 23.81 3.52
N GLY A 8 -15.49 23.74 4.64
CA GLY A 8 -15.47 24.69 5.74
C GLY A 8 -14.22 25.58 5.72
N GLU A 9 -13.93 26.23 6.85
CA GLU A 9 -12.71 27.03 7.03
C GLU A 9 -11.50 26.17 7.46
N GLY A 10 -11.76 25.03 8.10
CA GLY A 10 -10.75 24.05 8.51
C GLY A 10 -10.43 23.02 7.43
N LEU A 11 -9.48 22.15 7.73
CA LEU A 11 -9.07 21.06 6.84
C LEU A 11 -10.06 19.90 6.97
N ASP A 12 -10.83 19.66 5.91
CA ASP A 12 -11.76 18.53 5.77
C ASP A 12 -12.73 18.31 6.95
N ASP A 13 -13.10 19.40 7.66
CA ASP A 13 -13.90 19.40 8.88
C ASP A 13 -15.40 19.73 8.67
N GLY A 14 -15.79 19.95 7.42
CA GLY A 14 -17.15 20.34 7.09
C GLY A 14 -18.18 19.21 7.26
N PRO A 15 -19.48 19.54 7.39
CA PRO A 15 -20.51 18.54 7.59
C PRO A 15 -20.70 17.66 6.36
N ILE A 16 -20.93 16.37 6.60
CA ILE A 16 -21.12 15.33 5.59
C ILE A 16 -22.52 15.43 4.99
N VAL A 17 -22.59 15.33 3.67
CA VAL A 17 -23.83 15.31 2.88
C VAL A 17 -24.20 13.89 2.48
N ALA A 18 -23.21 13.08 2.07
CA ALA A 18 -23.41 11.69 1.69
C ALA A 18 -22.16 10.87 2.01
N SER A 19 -22.35 9.58 2.25
CA SER A 19 -21.28 8.64 2.59
C SER A 19 -21.44 7.35 1.78
N LEU A 20 -20.32 6.82 1.30
CA LEU A 20 -20.19 5.50 0.69
C LEU A 20 -19.31 4.63 1.55
N THR A 21 -19.80 3.46 1.93
CA THR A 21 -19.00 2.43 2.61
C THR A 21 -18.85 1.23 1.69
N ILE A 22 -17.60 0.77 1.49
CA ILE A 22 -17.28 -0.43 0.74
C ILE A 22 -16.57 -1.44 1.63
N GLU A 23 -16.83 -2.72 1.42
CA GLU A 23 -16.09 -3.80 2.08
C GLU A 23 -14.76 -4.04 1.38
N LEU A 24 -13.72 -4.28 2.19
CA LEU A 24 -12.38 -4.60 1.70
C LEU A 24 -12.16 -6.12 1.76
N THR A 25 -11.55 -6.67 0.72
CA THR A 25 -11.11 -8.08 0.69
C THR A 25 -9.83 -8.28 1.51
N GLY A 26 -9.12 -7.18 1.78
CA GLY A 26 -7.84 -7.17 2.47
C GLY A 26 -6.64 -7.41 1.54
N ARG A 27 -6.86 -7.46 0.23
CA ARG A 27 -5.80 -7.67 -0.78
C ARG A 27 -5.61 -6.49 -1.73
N GLU A 28 -6.50 -5.52 -1.68
CA GLU A 28 -6.45 -4.34 -2.55
C GLU A 28 -5.18 -3.52 -2.31
N THR A 29 -4.63 -2.99 -3.39
CA THR A 29 -3.66 -1.89 -3.36
C THR A 29 -4.38 -0.55 -3.16
N SER A 30 -3.65 0.49 -2.78
CA SER A 30 -4.20 1.84 -2.67
C SER A 30 -4.77 2.36 -4.01
N GLY A 31 -4.11 2.02 -5.13
CA GLY A 31 -4.60 2.39 -6.46
C GLY A 31 -5.92 1.73 -6.79
N GLU A 32 -6.02 0.41 -6.67
CA GLU A 32 -7.27 -0.34 -6.92
C GLU A 32 -8.42 0.16 -6.04
N LEU A 33 -8.11 0.47 -4.77
CA LEU A 33 -9.11 1.01 -3.85
C LEU A 33 -9.58 2.41 -4.26
N LEU A 34 -8.66 3.29 -4.68
CA LEU A 34 -8.99 4.63 -5.15
C LEU A 34 -9.82 4.58 -6.44
N ASP A 35 -9.46 3.74 -7.39
CA ASP A 35 -10.23 3.55 -8.63
C ASP A 35 -11.65 3.08 -8.33
N ARG A 36 -11.79 2.07 -7.47
CA ARG A 36 -13.09 1.56 -7.05
C ARG A 36 -13.93 2.62 -6.33
N LEU A 37 -13.32 3.39 -5.43
CA LEU A 37 -14.00 4.50 -4.73
C LEU A 37 -14.42 5.61 -5.70
N ALA A 38 -13.64 5.88 -6.73
CA ALA A 38 -13.98 6.86 -7.75
C ALA A 38 -15.20 6.39 -8.59
N GLU A 39 -15.23 5.12 -9.01
CA GLU A 39 -16.32 4.56 -9.79
C GLU A 39 -17.62 4.45 -8.98
N GLU A 40 -17.56 3.86 -7.77
CA GLU A 40 -18.74 3.65 -6.93
C GLU A 40 -19.22 4.97 -6.28
N GLY A 41 -18.32 5.93 -6.03
CA GLY A 41 -18.63 7.21 -5.43
C GLY A 41 -19.19 8.25 -6.40
N ALA A 42 -18.92 8.14 -7.69
CA ALA A 42 -19.37 9.14 -8.67
C ALA A 42 -20.91 9.34 -8.70
N PRO A 43 -21.75 8.29 -8.70
CA PRO A 43 -23.20 8.46 -8.61
C PRO A 43 -23.63 9.16 -7.33
N MET A 44 -23.08 8.75 -6.17
CA MET A 44 -23.35 9.38 -4.89
C MET A 44 -23.02 10.88 -4.89
N TYR A 45 -21.91 11.27 -5.51
CA TYR A 45 -21.52 12.68 -5.63
C TYR A 45 -22.51 13.48 -6.46
N VAL A 46 -23.00 12.92 -7.58
CA VAL A 46 -24.02 13.57 -8.45
C VAL A 46 -25.33 13.75 -7.68
N ASP A 47 -25.79 12.72 -6.97
CA ASP A 47 -27.02 12.78 -6.18
C ASP A 47 -26.90 13.80 -5.03
N ALA A 48 -25.76 13.86 -4.37
CA ALA A 48 -25.49 14.84 -3.31
C ALA A 48 -25.55 16.28 -3.85
N LEU A 49 -24.96 16.54 -5.03
CA LEU A 49 -25.03 17.86 -5.67
C LEU A 49 -26.47 18.24 -6.07
N ALA A 50 -27.23 17.29 -6.60
CA ALA A 50 -28.64 17.52 -6.94
C ALA A 50 -29.44 17.89 -5.69
N ALA A 51 -29.31 17.14 -4.60
CA ALA A 51 -29.96 17.41 -3.33
C ALA A 51 -29.60 18.78 -2.75
N VAL A 52 -28.34 19.20 -2.86
CA VAL A 52 -27.90 20.54 -2.46
C VAL A 52 -28.56 21.62 -3.32
N GLY A 53 -28.61 21.42 -4.64
CA GLY A 53 -29.24 22.35 -5.59
C GLY A 53 -30.74 22.50 -5.37
N GLU A 54 -31.43 21.45 -4.99
CA GLU A 54 -32.87 21.43 -4.66
C GLU A 54 -33.19 21.90 -3.23
N GLY A 55 -32.18 22.08 -2.40
CA GLY A 55 -32.37 22.45 -0.98
C GLY A 55 -32.89 21.30 -0.11
N THR A 56 -32.78 20.05 -0.56
CA THR A 56 -33.23 18.83 0.15
C THR A 56 -32.10 18.11 0.89
N ALA A 57 -30.84 18.54 0.69
CA ALA A 57 -29.67 17.94 1.31
C ALA A 57 -29.71 18.04 2.85
N THR A 58 -29.35 16.92 3.50
CA THR A 58 -29.15 16.88 4.96
C THR A 58 -27.65 16.93 5.24
N PHE A 59 -27.27 17.74 6.23
CA PHE A 59 -25.88 17.95 6.63
C PHE A 59 -25.65 17.34 8.02
N THR A 60 -24.75 16.38 8.12
CA THR A 60 -24.39 15.71 9.37
C THR A 60 -23.01 16.16 9.81
N ALA A 61 -22.88 16.69 11.03
CA ALA A 61 -21.58 17.08 11.57
C ALA A 61 -20.66 15.88 11.69
N GLN A 62 -19.37 16.07 11.37
CA GLN A 62 -18.37 15.04 11.60
C GLN A 62 -18.15 14.83 13.10
N PRO A 63 -17.78 13.59 13.55
CA PRO A 63 -17.42 13.34 14.94
C PRO A 63 -16.26 14.26 15.38
N ALA A 64 -16.34 14.79 16.60
CA ALA A 64 -15.25 15.60 17.17
C ALA A 64 -14.13 14.75 17.79
N GLU A 65 -14.37 13.47 18.04
CA GLU A 65 -13.45 12.55 18.69
C GLU A 65 -13.07 11.40 17.75
N GLY A 66 -11.90 10.80 17.98
CA GLY A 66 -11.41 9.67 17.18
C GLY A 66 -10.84 10.05 15.83
N LEU A 67 -10.51 11.32 15.61
CA LEU A 67 -9.90 11.78 14.37
C LEU A 67 -8.43 11.38 14.32
N GLU A 68 -8.03 10.74 13.23
CA GLU A 68 -6.64 10.43 12.93
C GLU A 68 -6.18 11.24 11.72
N TYR A 69 -4.99 11.82 11.82
CA TYR A 69 -4.41 12.58 10.72
C TYR A 69 -3.55 11.68 9.85
N ALA A 70 -4.00 11.40 8.64
CA ALA A 70 -3.25 10.62 7.65
C ALA A 70 -2.20 11.51 6.95
N HIS A 71 -0.94 11.37 7.35
CA HIS A 71 0.16 12.05 6.68
C HIS A 71 0.38 11.51 5.26
N LYS A 72 0.87 12.39 4.38
CA LYS A 72 1.21 12.01 3.01
C LYS A 72 2.34 10.98 3.02
N ILE A 73 2.11 9.84 2.38
CA ILE A 73 3.14 8.80 2.16
C ILE A 73 4.23 9.35 1.23
N THR A 74 5.48 9.18 1.63
CA THR A 74 6.66 9.64 0.87
C THR A 74 7.41 8.45 0.26
N VAL A 75 8.35 8.74 -0.65
CA VAL A 75 9.25 7.71 -1.22
C VAL A 75 10.04 6.99 -0.12
N LYS A 76 10.39 7.68 0.98
CA LYS A 76 11.08 7.07 2.12
C LYS A 76 10.21 6.03 2.83
N ASP A 77 8.91 6.31 2.98
CA ASP A 77 7.96 5.40 3.63
C ASP A 77 7.71 4.15 2.78
N ALA A 78 7.95 4.23 1.47
CA ALA A 78 7.82 3.11 0.55
C ALA A 78 9.08 2.22 0.46
N ARG A 79 10.18 2.54 1.16
CA ARG A 79 11.37 1.70 1.21
C ARG A 79 11.11 0.48 2.08
N ILE A 80 11.23 -0.71 1.49
CA ILE A 80 11.03 -1.98 2.17
C ILE A 80 12.20 -2.27 3.11
N SER A 81 11.88 -2.65 4.35
CA SER A 81 12.80 -3.24 5.33
C SER A 81 12.55 -4.73 5.39
N TRP A 82 13.46 -5.52 4.85
CA TRP A 82 13.29 -6.98 4.82
C TRP A 82 13.39 -7.65 6.19
N THR A 83 13.81 -6.93 7.23
CA THR A 83 13.79 -7.41 8.62
C THR A 83 12.41 -7.40 9.26
N ASP A 84 11.44 -6.74 8.62
CA ASP A 84 10.06 -6.71 9.09
C ASP A 84 9.33 -8.01 8.73
N GLU A 85 8.20 -8.26 9.37
CA GLU A 85 7.38 -9.43 9.10
C GLU A 85 6.75 -9.37 7.69
N ALA A 86 6.60 -10.51 7.04
CA ALA A 86 6.04 -10.62 5.70
C ALA A 86 4.71 -9.91 5.52
N GLU A 87 3.80 -10.03 6.50
CA GLU A 87 2.51 -9.36 6.45
C GLU A 87 2.61 -7.83 6.59
N ALA A 88 3.58 -7.33 7.34
CA ALA A 88 3.83 -5.90 7.47
C ALA A 88 4.36 -5.32 6.14
N ILE A 89 5.28 -6.02 5.51
CA ILE A 89 5.82 -5.67 4.19
C ILE A 89 4.71 -5.73 3.12
N ASP A 90 3.86 -6.76 3.15
CA ASP A 90 2.72 -6.88 2.22
C ASP A 90 1.75 -5.70 2.36
N ARG A 91 1.41 -5.30 3.58
CA ARG A 91 0.57 -4.10 3.81
C ARG A 91 1.24 -2.82 3.32
N GLN A 92 2.53 -2.63 3.61
CA GLN A 92 3.31 -1.48 3.15
C GLN A 92 3.35 -1.43 1.61
N PHE A 93 3.65 -2.55 0.98
CA PHE A 93 3.63 -2.68 -0.47
C PHE A 93 2.29 -2.26 -1.07
N ARG A 94 1.19 -2.84 -0.58
CA ARG A 94 -0.16 -2.52 -1.08
C ARG A 94 -0.54 -1.05 -0.84
N ALA A 95 -0.19 -0.49 0.31
CA ALA A 95 -0.44 0.92 0.62
C ALA A 95 0.34 1.88 -0.30
N CYS A 96 1.54 1.49 -0.74
CA CYS A 96 2.40 2.30 -1.59
C CYS A 96 2.19 2.06 -3.10
N THR A 97 1.36 1.12 -3.51
CA THR A 97 1.15 0.76 -4.92
C THR A 97 -0.11 1.46 -5.48
N PRO A 98 -0.04 2.15 -6.63
CA PRO A 98 1.13 2.32 -7.51
C PRO A 98 2.07 3.45 -7.10
N HIS A 99 1.66 4.36 -6.22
CA HIS A 99 2.42 5.54 -5.84
C HIS A 99 2.59 5.68 -4.32
N PRO A 100 3.83 5.98 -3.86
CA PRO A 100 5.06 6.26 -4.61
C PRO A 100 5.74 5.03 -5.22
N GLY A 101 5.24 3.82 -4.98
CA GLY A 101 5.79 2.53 -5.39
C GLY A 101 6.79 1.97 -4.38
N ALA A 102 6.54 0.75 -3.91
CA ALA A 102 7.45 0.08 -2.97
C ALA A 102 8.79 -0.23 -3.64
N TRP A 103 9.89 0.00 -2.91
CA TRP A 103 11.22 -0.17 -3.46
C TRP A 103 12.23 -0.67 -2.44
N THR A 104 13.32 -1.24 -2.94
CA THR A 104 14.47 -1.71 -2.15
C THR A 104 15.76 -1.51 -2.93
N GLU A 105 16.88 -1.82 -2.30
CA GLU A 105 18.20 -1.86 -2.92
C GLU A 105 18.64 -3.30 -3.12
N LEU A 106 19.07 -3.63 -4.32
CA LEU A 106 19.66 -4.91 -4.70
C LEU A 106 21.17 -4.75 -4.77
N PHE A 107 21.89 -5.52 -4.00
CA PHE A 107 23.34 -5.62 -4.03
C PHE A 107 23.74 -6.84 -4.87
N ALA A 108 24.61 -6.64 -5.84
CA ALA A 108 25.20 -7.75 -6.56
C ALA A 108 26.21 -8.47 -5.66
N GLU A 109 26.17 -9.79 -5.61
CA GLU A 109 27.25 -10.58 -5.02
C GLU A 109 28.52 -10.37 -5.86
N GLY A 110 29.54 -9.84 -5.24
CA GLY A 110 30.86 -9.65 -5.84
C GLY A 110 31.93 -9.77 -4.77
N PRO A 111 33.22 -9.92 -5.14
CA PRO A 111 34.28 -9.91 -4.16
C PRO A 111 34.22 -8.59 -3.40
N ILE A 112 34.19 -8.68 -2.07
CA ILE A 112 34.30 -7.52 -1.19
C ILE A 112 35.66 -6.87 -1.51
N ALA A 113 35.65 -5.57 -1.83
CA ALA A 113 36.89 -4.84 -2.01
C ALA A 113 37.67 -4.83 -0.69
N ASP A 114 39.00 -4.73 -0.76
CA ASP A 114 39.92 -4.79 0.40
C ASP A 114 39.62 -3.76 1.52
N ASN A 115 38.63 -2.90 1.33
CA ASN A 115 38.21 -1.83 2.25
C ASN A 115 36.77 -1.98 2.78
N ASP A 116 36.16 -3.15 2.73
CA ASP A 116 34.77 -3.44 3.13
C ASP A 116 33.68 -2.61 2.40
N GLU A 117 34.01 -1.92 1.32
CA GLU A 117 33.01 -1.27 0.49
C GLU A 117 32.43 -2.25 -0.55
N PRO A 118 31.14 -2.20 -0.84
CA PRO A 118 30.53 -3.05 -1.88
C PRO A 118 31.17 -2.76 -3.24
N ALA A 119 31.57 -3.80 -3.95
CA ALA A 119 32.28 -3.70 -5.24
C ALA A 119 31.44 -3.01 -6.35
N ALA A 120 30.13 -2.86 -6.15
CA ALA A 120 29.22 -2.17 -7.05
C ALA A 120 28.18 -1.35 -6.28
N LYS A 121 27.73 -0.23 -6.87
CA LYS A 121 26.61 0.54 -6.35
C LYS A 121 25.35 -0.33 -6.37
N PRO A 122 24.51 -0.26 -5.32
CA PRO A 122 23.25 -0.97 -5.32
C PRO A 122 22.34 -0.50 -6.45
N LEU A 123 21.57 -1.42 -7.00
CA LEU A 123 20.50 -1.11 -7.96
C LEU A 123 19.20 -0.86 -7.19
N THR A 124 18.50 0.21 -7.52
CA THR A 124 17.13 0.41 -7.01
C THR A 124 16.20 -0.55 -7.72
N LEU A 125 15.51 -1.39 -6.94
CA LEU A 125 14.52 -2.34 -7.41
C LEU A 125 13.14 -1.89 -6.94
N HIS A 126 12.23 -1.65 -7.88
CA HIS A 126 10.82 -1.41 -7.58
C HIS A 126 10.07 -2.75 -7.58
N ILE A 127 9.31 -2.97 -6.51
CA ILE A 127 8.47 -4.16 -6.38
C ILE A 127 7.10 -3.81 -6.95
N LEU A 128 6.72 -4.50 -8.02
CA LEU A 128 5.45 -4.25 -8.71
C LEU A 128 4.31 -5.13 -8.20
N ALA A 129 4.64 -6.34 -7.75
CA ALA A 129 3.70 -7.25 -7.16
C ALA A 129 4.39 -8.22 -6.19
N ALA A 130 3.79 -8.45 -5.05
CA ALA A 130 4.27 -9.36 -4.02
C ALA A 130 3.11 -9.94 -3.20
N GLN A 131 3.33 -11.09 -2.62
CA GLN A 131 2.39 -11.71 -1.67
C GLN A 131 3.14 -12.61 -0.68
N PRO A 132 2.59 -12.88 0.51
CA PRO A 132 3.12 -13.91 1.37
C PRO A 132 3.23 -15.24 0.63
N ALA A 133 4.39 -15.89 0.74
CA ALA A 133 4.63 -17.15 0.03
C ALA A 133 3.70 -18.25 0.54
N ASP A 134 3.15 -19.04 -0.37
CA ASP A 134 2.33 -20.20 -0.03
C ASP A 134 3.20 -21.27 0.62
N GLN A 135 3.05 -21.46 1.92
CA GLN A 135 3.78 -22.44 2.72
C GLN A 135 3.39 -23.91 2.40
N SER A 136 2.28 -24.13 1.73
CA SER A 136 1.87 -25.46 1.26
C SER A 136 2.57 -25.88 -0.04
N ASN A 137 3.16 -24.92 -0.77
CA ASN A 137 3.93 -25.20 -1.97
C ASN A 137 5.32 -25.82 -1.59
N PRO A 138 5.62 -27.06 -2.01
CA PRO A 138 6.87 -27.74 -1.64
C PRO A 138 8.14 -27.05 -2.17
N ASN A 139 8.01 -26.12 -3.10
CA ASN A 139 9.14 -25.35 -3.63
C ASN A 139 9.41 -24.07 -2.85
N THR A 140 8.47 -23.66 -1.99
CA THR A 140 8.67 -22.48 -1.13
C THR A 140 9.82 -22.76 -0.16
N PRO A 141 10.83 -21.86 -0.10
CA PRO A 141 11.91 -22.01 0.87
C PRO A 141 11.37 -21.98 2.29
N ALA A 142 11.79 -22.92 3.13
CA ALA A 142 11.37 -22.95 4.53
C ALA A 142 11.97 -21.77 5.31
N GLU A 143 13.21 -21.42 5.00
CA GLU A 143 13.95 -20.33 5.65
C GLU A 143 14.77 -19.59 4.62
N LEU A 144 14.74 -18.27 4.69
CA LEU A 144 15.64 -17.34 3.99
C LEU A 144 16.01 -16.23 4.98
N GLN A 145 17.26 -15.78 4.90
CA GLN A 145 17.67 -14.60 5.68
C GLN A 145 16.95 -13.35 5.14
N PRO A 146 16.63 -12.36 6.00
CA PRO A 146 16.03 -11.11 5.55
C PRO A 146 16.79 -10.48 4.37
N GLY A 147 16.09 -10.25 3.25
CA GLY A 147 16.66 -9.72 2.02
C GLY A 147 17.36 -10.76 1.12
N GLU A 148 17.50 -12.00 1.56
CA GLU A 148 18.03 -13.09 0.73
C GLU A 148 17.04 -13.43 -0.39
N LEU A 149 17.55 -13.51 -1.63
CA LEU A 149 16.77 -13.86 -2.81
C LEU A 149 16.92 -15.35 -3.15
N LYS A 150 15.82 -16.03 -3.37
CA LYS A 150 15.77 -17.38 -3.93
C LYS A 150 15.02 -17.36 -5.25
N VAL A 151 15.75 -17.64 -6.33
CA VAL A 151 15.17 -17.71 -7.68
C VAL A 151 14.85 -19.17 -8.00
N GLY A 152 13.57 -19.46 -8.23
CA GLY A 152 13.08 -20.73 -8.72
C GLY A 152 12.84 -20.70 -10.23
N LYS A 153 12.27 -21.77 -10.76
CA LYS A 153 11.98 -21.88 -12.21
C LYS A 153 10.90 -20.87 -12.67
N LYS A 154 9.92 -20.57 -11.80
CA LYS A 154 8.78 -19.69 -12.09
C LYS A 154 8.49 -18.68 -10.96
N ASN A 155 9.19 -18.75 -9.87
CA ASN A 155 8.96 -18.02 -8.65
C ASN A 155 10.25 -17.35 -8.19
N VAL A 156 10.11 -16.20 -7.59
CA VAL A 156 11.20 -15.52 -6.89
C VAL A 156 10.73 -15.25 -5.47
N TRP A 157 11.50 -15.68 -4.49
CA TRP A 157 11.20 -15.44 -3.08
C TRP A 157 12.25 -14.55 -2.45
N VAL A 158 11.80 -13.76 -1.48
CA VAL A 158 12.65 -12.90 -0.66
C VAL A 158 12.43 -13.25 0.80
N GLY A 159 13.52 -13.43 1.54
CA GLY A 159 13.46 -13.60 2.99
C GLY A 159 12.99 -12.33 3.69
N THR A 160 12.23 -12.52 4.76
CA THR A 160 11.73 -11.43 5.63
C THR A 160 12.06 -11.74 7.10
N GLY A 161 11.61 -10.92 8.02
CA GLY A 161 11.70 -11.19 9.46
C GLY A 161 10.84 -12.36 9.93
N SER A 162 9.99 -12.94 9.06
CA SER A 162 9.14 -14.09 9.37
C SER A 162 9.16 -15.12 8.23
N THR A 163 8.09 -15.25 7.47
CA THR A 163 8.00 -16.15 6.32
C THR A 163 8.42 -15.43 5.02
N PRO A 164 8.94 -16.14 4.02
CA PRO A 164 9.29 -15.52 2.74
C PRO A 164 8.10 -14.83 2.07
N LEU A 165 8.39 -13.76 1.33
CA LEU A 165 7.48 -13.16 0.35
C LEU A 165 7.79 -13.71 -1.04
N GLU A 166 6.77 -13.95 -1.83
CA GLU A 166 6.88 -14.26 -3.25
C GLU A 166 6.68 -13.00 -4.07
N LEU A 167 7.65 -12.69 -4.94
CA LEU A 167 7.49 -11.64 -5.94
C LEU A 167 6.71 -12.20 -7.12
N THR A 168 5.58 -11.57 -7.44
CA THR A 168 4.66 -11.99 -8.51
C THR A 168 4.66 -10.96 -9.64
N GLN A 169 4.17 -11.35 -10.81
CA GLN A 169 3.98 -10.44 -11.95
C GLN A 169 2.54 -9.96 -12.03
#